data_5befa7a0b3dd7a93a1c56582de84745a
#
_entry.id   5befa7a0b3dd7a93a1c56582de84745a
#
_cell.length_a   1.000
_cell.length_b   1.000
_cell.length_c   1.000
_cell.angle_alpha   90.00
_cell.angle_beta   90.00
_cell.angle_gamma   90.00
#
_symmetry.space_group_name_H-M   'P 1'
#
loop_
_entity.id
_entity.type
_entity.pdbx_description
1 polymer ?
#
loop_
_entity_poly.entity_id
_entity_poly.type
_entity_poly.pdbx_seq_one_letter_code
_entity_poly.pdbx_strand_id
1 'polypeptide(L)'
;MHAGAGLCDGDSVRLLVDQAPQCVDRLLQLGMEFDRNRDGSLATTLEAAHSHHRVLHVQDRTGHALVDVLRERAEQRPGLLHRRGVRVSQLWVEHGRCCGVQVVDGSRLQWIRSRAVVLATGGGGHLYTNTTNPAQAAGEGVALAWSAGAAIEDLEFVQFHPTALKLPDAPCFLISEAVRGEGARLVDASGQSPVADLHGADLAPRDQVSRALLRCMREQHTDHIGLDWSGIPREQAERRFPTILERCRQHNLNPLEQP
;
A
#
# COMPACT_ATOMS: atom_id res chain seq x y z
N MET A 1 -0.43 -6.68 -18.30
CA MET A 1 -0.72 -5.76 -19.45
C MET A 1 -2.11 -5.15 -19.35
N HIS A 2 -3.20 -5.92 -19.26
CA HIS A 2 -4.56 -5.37 -19.21
C HIS A 2 -4.79 -4.40 -18.04
N ALA A 3 -4.34 -4.75 -16.84
CA ALA A 3 -4.46 -3.91 -15.65
C ALA A 3 -3.74 -2.54 -15.75
N GLY A 4 -2.72 -2.44 -16.57
CA GLY A 4 -1.98 -1.20 -16.81
C GLY A 4 -2.57 -0.30 -17.90
N ALA A 5 -3.74 -0.66 -18.46
CA ALA A 5 -4.50 0.14 -19.42
C ALA A 5 -3.67 0.69 -20.62
N GLY A 6 -2.67 -0.06 -21.05
CA GLY A 6 -1.80 0.30 -22.19
C GLY A 6 -0.55 1.11 -21.85
N LEU A 7 -0.33 1.46 -20.58
CA LEU A 7 0.83 2.25 -20.15
C LEU A 7 2.03 1.39 -19.72
N CYS A 8 1.84 0.08 -19.60
CA CYS A 8 2.90 -0.82 -19.14
C CYS A 8 3.98 -1.05 -20.20
N ASP A 9 5.24 -1.01 -19.80
CA ASP A 9 6.34 -1.62 -20.52
C ASP A 9 6.26 -3.15 -20.41
N GLY A 10 6.18 -3.84 -21.57
CA GLY A 10 5.94 -5.27 -21.64
C GLY A 10 7.08 -6.12 -21.08
N ASP A 11 8.32 -5.66 -21.22
CA ASP A 11 9.50 -6.41 -20.76
C ASP A 11 9.63 -6.29 -19.23
N SER A 12 9.35 -5.11 -18.68
CA SER A 12 9.29 -4.89 -17.23
C SER A 12 8.19 -5.71 -16.57
N VAL A 13 7.00 -5.80 -17.18
CA VAL A 13 5.90 -6.65 -16.69
C VAL A 13 6.30 -8.12 -16.69
N ARG A 14 6.90 -8.61 -17.78
CA ARG A 14 7.37 -10.00 -17.90
C ARG A 14 8.40 -10.31 -16.81
N LEU A 15 9.40 -9.46 -16.65
CA LEU A 15 10.43 -9.60 -15.62
C LEU A 15 9.81 -9.71 -14.21
N LEU A 16 8.87 -8.83 -13.89
CA LEU A 16 8.17 -8.83 -12.61
C LEU A 16 7.40 -10.13 -12.38
N VAL A 17 6.62 -10.56 -13.36
CA VAL A 17 5.78 -11.76 -13.25
C VAL A 17 6.62 -13.03 -13.15
N ASP A 18 7.67 -13.15 -13.98
CA ASP A 18 8.52 -14.35 -14.01
C ASP A 18 9.35 -14.50 -12.73
N GLN A 19 9.74 -13.39 -12.09
CA GLN A 19 10.53 -13.42 -10.86
C GLN A 19 9.69 -13.49 -9.57
N ALA A 20 8.40 -13.19 -9.63
CA ALA A 20 7.55 -13.15 -8.44
C ALA A 20 7.55 -14.46 -7.62
N PRO A 21 7.45 -15.67 -8.20
CA PRO A 21 7.50 -16.91 -7.43
C PRO A 21 8.82 -17.08 -6.66
N GLN A 22 9.96 -16.79 -7.28
CA GLN A 22 11.27 -16.88 -6.63
C GLN A 22 11.42 -15.84 -5.50
N CYS A 23 10.82 -14.66 -5.65
CA CYS A 23 10.81 -13.65 -4.57
C CYS A 23 9.99 -14.15 -3.37
N VAL A 24 8.86 -14.80 -3.59
CA VAL A 24 8.05 -15.42 -2.53
C VAL A 24 8.84 -16.52 -1.80
N ASP A 25 9.48 -17.43 -2.56
CA ASP A 25 10.33 -18.49 -1.96
C ASP A 25 11.44 -17.90 -1.11
N ARG A 26 12.06 -16.82 -1.57
CA ARG A 26 13.11 -16.12 -0.81
C ARG A 26 12.56 -15.50 0.47
N LEU A 27 11.34 -14.93 0.47
CA LEU A 27 10.70 -14.41 1.68
C LEU A 27 10.41 -15.52 2.67
N LEU A 28 9.91 -16.68 2.23
CA LEU A 28 9.70 -17.85 3.07
C LEU A 28 11.03 -18.32 3.71
N GLN A 29 12.12 -18.38 2.95
CA GLN A 29 13.46 -18.72 3.45
C GLN A 29 13.99 -17.69 4.46
N LEU A 30 13.60 -16.42 4.35
CA LEU A 30 13.93 -15.38 5.32
C LEU A 30 13.08 -15.47 6.60
N GLY A 31 12.07 -16.34 6.64
CA GLY A 31 11.20 -16.55 7.79
C GLY A 31 9.86 -15.82 7.72
N MET A 32 9.45 -15.39 6.52
CA MET A 32 8.09 -14.84 6.36
C MET A 32 7.05 -15.94 6.55
N GLU A 33 6.12 -15.73 7.46
CA GLU A 33 5.02 -16.63 7.76
C GLU A 33 3.72 -16.09 7.18
N PHE A 34 3.40 -16.50 5.95
CA PHE A 34 2.11 -16.21 5.34
C PHE A 34 1.02 -17.11 5.93
N ASP A 35 -0.22 -16.64 5.92
CA ASP A 35 -1.38 -17.42 6.32
C ASP A 35 -1.49 -18.70 5.50
N ARG A 36 -2.01 -19.77 6.13
CA ARG A 36 -2.14 -21.08 5.52
C ARG A 36 -3.56 -21.62 5.59
N ASN A 37 -3.92 -22.40 4.61
CA ASN A 37 -5.13 -23.21 4.60
C ASN A 37 -5.01 -24.37 5.59
N ARG A 38 -6.13 -25.06 5.84
CA ARG A 38 -6.17 -26.21 6.76
C ARG A 38 -5.30 -27.38 6.30
N ASP A 39 -5.02 -27.49 5.02
CA ASP A 39 -4.14 -28.51 4.41
C ASP A 39 -2.65 -28.13 4.45
N GLY A 40 -2.31 -26.96 5.01
CA GLY A 40 -0.95 -26.44 5.11
C GLY A 40 -0.47 -25.67 3.88
N SER A 41 -1.23 -25.62 2.80
CA SER A 41 -0.92 -24.78 1.62
C SER A 41 -1.00 -23.30 1.96
N LEU A 42 -0.28 -22.45 1.20
CA LEU A 42 -0.36 -21.00 1.36
C LEU A 42 -1.76 -20.49 1.05
N ALA A 43 -2.35 -19.73 1.95
CA ALA A 43 -3.62 -19.08 1.72
C ALA A 43 -3.45 -17.89 0.77
N THR A 44 -4.39 -17.77 -0.17
CA THR A 44 -4.43 -16.63 -1.09
C THR A 44 -5.80 -15.98 -1.07
N THR A 45 -5.84 -14.68 -1.28
CA THR A 45 -7.09 -13.92 -1.40
C THR A 45 -7.24 -13.31 -2.79
N LEU A 46 -8.48 -12.97 -3.12
CA LEU A 46 -8.83 -12.19 -4.30
C LEU A 46 -8.90 -10.72 -3.91
N GLU A 47 -8.27 -9.87 -4.68
CA GLU A 47 -8.43 -8.42 -4.60
C GLU A 47 -9.09 -7.88 -5.87
N ALA A 48 -9.53 -6.63 -5.86
CA ALA A 48 -10.16 -6.00 -6.99
C ALA A 48 -9.29 -6.06 -8.26
N ALA A 49 -9.93 -6.18 -9.41
CA ALA A 49 -9.32 -6.34 -10.72
C ALA A 49 -8.45 -7.60 -10.90
N HIS A 50 -8.41 -8.50 -9.90
CA HIS A 50 -7.75 -9.80 -10.02
C HIS A 50 -8.74 -10.85 -10.56
N SER A 51 -8.27 -11.69 -11.48
CA SER A 51 -9.06 -12.79 -12.05
C SER A 51 -9.01 -14.08 -11.23
N HIS A 52 -8.03 -14.20 -10.33
CA HIS A 52 -7.80 -15.41 -9.52
C HIS A 52 -7.29 -15.05 -8.14
N HIS A 53 -7.53 -15.92 -7.15
CA HIS A 53 -6.90 -15.87 -5.85
C HIS A 53 -5.38 -16.06 -6.00
N ARG A 54 -4.59 -15.03 -5.74
CA ARG A 54 -3.12 -15.05 -5.89
C ARG A 54 -2.37 -14.21 -4.88
N VAL A 55 -3.07 -13.39 -4.10
CA VAL A 55 -2.45 -12.46 -3.17
C VAL A 55 -2.19 -13.18 -1.86
N LEU A 56 -0.91 -13.41 -1.55
CA LEU A 56 -0.47 -13.93 -0.26
C LEU A 56 -0.63 -12.85 0.81
N HIS A 57 -0.95 -13.28 2.01
CA HIS A 57 -1.26 -12.34 3.09
C HIS A 57 -0.87 -12.88 4.48
N VAL A 58 -0.75 -11.96 5.42
CA VAL A 58 -0.73 -12.21 6.87
C VAL A 58 -1.86 -11.39 7.46
N GLN A 59 -3.03 -11.99 7.60
CA GLN A 59 -4.26 -11.31 8.00
C GLN A 59 -4.46 -10.00 7.19
N ASP A 60 -4.61 -8.85 7.86
CA ASP A 60 -4.71 -7.51 7.26
C ASP A 60 -3.45 -6.65 7.50
N ARG A 61 -2.30 -7.29 7.83
CA ARG A 61 -1.05 -6.63 8.19
C ARG A 61 0.19 -7.17 7.44
N THR A 62 0.02 -7.65 6.23
CA THR A 62 1.09 -8.27 5.43
C THR A 62 2.33 -7.38 5.30
N GLY A 63 2.14 -6.08 5.04
CA GLY A 63 3.24 -5.13 4.94
C GLY A 63 4.02 -4.97 6.25
N HIS A 64 3.33 -4.96 7.39
CA HIS A 64 3.96 -4.90 8.71
C HIS A 64 4.80 -6.16 8.99
N ALA A 65 4.24 -7.34 8.78
CA ALA A 65 4.94 -8.62 8.95
C ALA A 65 6.19 -8.71 8.05
N LEU A 66 6.09 -8.26 6.79
CA LEU A 66 7.22 -8.20 5.87
C LEU A 66 8.34 -7.30 6.38
N VAL A 67 8.00 -6.09 6.85
CA VAL A 67 8.98 -5.14 7.39
C VAL A 67 9.67 -5.70 8.63
N ASP A 68 8.93 -6.36 9.53
CA ASP A 68 9.50 -6.94 10.74
C ASP A 68 10.53 -8.03 10.43
N VAL A 69 10.19 -8.97 9.54
CA VAL A 69 11.10 -10.04 9.11
C VAL A 69 12.34 -9.47 8.44
N LEU A 70 12.18 -8.54 7.50
CA LEU A 70 13.32 -7.96 6.78
C LEU A 70 14.20 -7.12 7.70
N ARG A 71 13.62 -6.38 8.65
CA ARG A 71 14.36 -5.62 9.65
C ARG A 71 15.19 -6.54 10.54
N GLU A 72 14.60 -7.60 11.08
CA GLU A 72 15.31 -8.57 11.90
C GLU A 72 16.50 -9.19 11.15
N ARG A 73 16.30 -9.60 9.89
CA ARG A 73 17.38 -10.14 9.05
C ARG A 73 18.47 -9.11 8.75
N ALA A 74 18.09 -7.86 8.53
CA ALA A 74 19.05 -6.80 8.33
C ALA A 74 19.88 -6.52 9.59
N GLU A 75 19.25 -6.47 10.77
CA GLU A 75 19.95 -6.24 12.05
C GLU A 75 20.94 -7.38 12.40
N GLN A 76 20.63 -8.61 11.98
CA GLN A 76 21.50 -9.79 12.17
C GLN A 76 22.64 -9.87 11.15
N ARG A 77 22.63 -9.04 10.08
CA ARG A 77 23.60 -9.17 8.99
C ARG A 77 24.95 -8.50 9.35
N PRO A 78 26.05 -9.25 9.39
CA PRO A 78 27.39 -8.67 9.62
C PRO A 78 27.75 -7.64 8.55
N GLY A 79 28.33 -6.53 8.96
CA GLY A 79 28.80 -5.47 8.05
C GLY A 79 27.70 -4.51 7.57
N LEU A 80 26.44 -4.69 7.98
CA LEU A 80 25.39 -3.72 7.75
C LEU A 80 25.40 -2.67 8.88
N LEU A 81 25.53 -1.40 8.50
CA LEU A 81 25.38 -0.28 9.41
C LEU A 81 24.01 0.37 9.24
N HIS A 82 23.16 0.27 10.25
CA HIS A 82 21.85 0.90 10.28
C HIS A 82 21.92 2.23 11.04
N ARG A 83 21.72 3.36 10.35
CA ARG A 83 21.67 4.70 10.94
C ARG A 83 20.22 5.18 11.00
N ARG A 84 19.65 5.26 12.19
CA ARG A 84 18.29 5.77 12.45
C ARG A 84 18.32 7.26 12.76
N GLY A 85 17.24 7.96 12.45
CA GLY A 85 17.10 9.40 12.74
C GLY A 85 17.99 10.30 11.89
N VAL A 86 18.59 9.77 10.83
CA VAL A 86 19.45 10.49 9.91
C VAL A 86 18.71 10.76 8.61
N ARG A 87 18.74 11.99 8.13
CA ARG A 87 18.12 12.39 6.86
C ARG A 87 19.19 12.57 5.78
N VAL A 88 18.94 12.02 4.60
CA VAL A 88 19.72 12.33 3.40
C VAL A 88 19.24 13.66 2.84
N SER A 89 20.12 14.63 2.69
CA SER A 89 19.82 15.96 2.19
C SER A 89 20.23 16.19 0.75
N GLN A 90 21.19 15.40 0.23
CA GLN A 90 21.70 15.55 -1.12
C GLN A 90 22.36 14.27 -1.61
N LEU A 91 22.29 14.00 -2.90
CA LEU A 91 23.11 13.01 -3.58
C LEU A 91 24.44 13.68 -3.99
N TRP A 92 25.54 12.98 -3.80
CA TRP A 92 26.86 13.43 -4.23
C TRP A 92 27.15 12.93 -5.63
N VAL A 93 27.16 13.85 -6.60
CA VAL A 93 27.40 13.53 -8.01
C VAL A 93 28.72 14.18 -8.47
N GLU A 94 29.60 13.36 -9.04
CA GLU A 94 30.85 13.79 -9.69
C GLU A 94 30.92 13.19 -11.09
N HIS A 95 31.17 14.01 -12.08
CA HIS A 95 31.30 13.61 -13.48
C HIS A 95 30.11 12.75 -13.97
N GLY A 96 28.88 13.12 -13.60
CA GLY A 96 27.66 12.39 -13.97
C GLY A 96 27.43 11.08 -13.25
N ARG A 97 28.22 10.76 -12.22
CA ARG A 97 28.10 9.54 -11.42
C ARG A 97 27.78 9.87 -9.96
N CYS A 98 26.81 9.15 -9.40
CA CYS A 98 26.51 9.23 -7.97
C CYS A 98 27.61 8.51 -7.19
N CYS A 99 28.31 9.25 -6.32
CA CYS A 99 29.45 8.80 -5.54
C CYS A 99 29.17 8.69 -4.04
N GLY A 100 27.98 9.06 -3.60
CA GLY A 100 27.62 9.05 -2.19
C GLY A 100 26.41 9.93 -1.87
N VAL A 101 26.28 10.25 -0.59
CA VAL A 101 25.19 11.05 -0.06
C VAL A 101 25.68 12.06 0.97
N GLN A 102 25.02 13.19 1.09
CA GLN A 102 25.12 14.06 2.25
C GLN A 102 24.01 13.69 3.24
N VAL A 103 24.37 13.55 4.49
CA VAL A 103 23.45 13.25 5.57
C VAL A 103 23.43 14.35 6.62
N VAL A 104 22.26 14.57 7.19
CA VAL A 104 22.02 15.42 8.34
C VAL A 104 21.76 14.53 9.55
N ASP A 105 22.61 14.65 10.57
CA ASP A 105 22.52 13.93 11.83
C ASP A 105 22.48 14.95 12.97
N GLY A 106 21.29 15.26 13.45
CA GLY A 106 21.06 16.41 14.32
C GLY A 106 21.47 17.72 13.64
N SER A 107 22.49 18.40 14.17
CA SER A 107 23.07 19.63 13.61
C SER A 107 24.29 19.39 12.71
N ARG A 108 24.70 18.14 12.51
CA ARG A 108 25.92 17.81 11.77
C ARG A 108 25.61 17.44 10.33
N LEU A 109 26.36 18.00 9.40
CA LEU A 109 26.39 17.60 8.00
C LEU A 109 27.60 16.69 7.78
N GLN A 110 27.37 15.56 7.12
CA GLN A 110 28.42 14.59 6.81
C GLN A 110 28.25 14.04 5.40
N TRP A 111 29.34 13.96 4.64
CA TRP A 111 29.39 13.24 3.39
C TRP A 111 29.76 11.77 3.62
N ILE A 112 28.98 10.88 3.01
CA ILE A 112 29.25 9.44 3.01
C ILE A 112 29.53 9.02 1.57
N ARG A 113 30.77 8.63 1.30
CA ARG A 113 31.16 8.10 0.00
C ARG A 113 30.72 6.66 -0.15
N SER A 114 30.20 6.31 -1.34
CA SER A 114 29.78 4.94 -1.66
C SER A 114 30.02 4.63 -3.14
N ARG A 115 30.11 3.34 -3.46
CA ARG A 115 30.22 2.86 -4.85
C ARG A 115 28.89 2.92 -5.60
N ALA A 116 27.79 2.86 -4.86
CA ALA A 116 26.42 2.96 -5.36
C ALA A 116 25.49 3.47 -4.27
N VAL A 117 24.40 4.10 -4.68
CA VAL A 117 23.30 4.53 -3.81
C VAL A 117 22.01 3.92 -4.35
N VAL A 118 21.24 3.29 -3.47
CA VAL A 118 19.89 2.78 -3.77
C VAL A 118 18.88 3.70 -3.09
N LEU A 119 18.02 4.34 -3.89
CA LEU A 119 16.89 5.11 -3.40
C LEU A 119 15.70 4.17 -3.18
N ALA A 120 15.33 3.94 -1.93
CA ALA A 120 14.18 3.12 -1.52
C ALA A 120 13.27 3.92 -0.57
N THR A 121 13.01 5.18 -0.95
CA THR A 121 12.41 6.21 -0.08
C THR A 121 10.87 6.21 -0.08
N GLY A 122 10.25 5.27 -0.79
CA GLY A 122 8.81 5.24 -0.99
C GLY A 122 8.31 6.35 -1.94
N GLY A 123 7.02 6.55 -1.96
CA GLY A 123 6.36 7.50 -2.84
C GLY A 123 6.12 8.88 -2.24
N GLY A 124 5.17 9.63 -2.82
CA GLY A 124 4.83 11.01 -2.45
C GLY A 124 3.38 11.19 -1.96
N GLY A 125 2.71 10.12 -1.50
CA GLY A 125 1.30 10.21 -1.09
C GLY A 125 1.04 11.21 0.03
N HIS A 126 2.02 11.48 0.89
CA HIS A 126 1.90 12.45 1.99
C HIS A 126 2.07 13.92 1.54
N LEU A 127 2.17 14.19 0.24
CA LEU A 127 1.99 15.54 -0.32
C LEU A 127 0.52 15.99 -0.30
N TYR A 128 -0.41 15.07 -0.10
CA TYR A 128 -1.85 15.33 -0.03
C TYR A 128 -2.32 15.38 1.42
N THR A 129 -3.26 16.27 1.71
CA THR A 129 -3.82 16.45 3.06
C THR A 129 -4.54 15.17 3.55
N ASN A 130 -5.30 14.52 2.66
CA ASN A 130 -5.98 13.27 2.97
C ASN A 130 -5.22 12.12 2.31
N THR A 131 -4.55 11.33 3.13
CA THR A 131 -3.72 10.22 2.65
C THR A 131 -3.68 9.09 3.67
N THR A 132 -3.59 7.86 3.17
CA THR A 132 -3.34 6.66 3.97
C THR A 132 -1.85 6.30 4.04
N ASN A 133 -1.00 7.09 3.38
CA ASN A 133 0.46 6.88 3.39
C ASN A 133 1.08 7.37 4.71
N PRO A 134 2.20 6.78 5.13
CA PRO A 134 2.93 7.27 6.30
C PRO A 134 3.56 8.65 6.03
N ALA A 135 3.76 9.43 7.09
CA ALA A 135 4.29 10.79 7.02
C ALA A 135 5.64 10.91 6.27
N GLN A 136 6.40 9.84 6.25
CA GLN A 136 7.68 9.76 5.53
C GLN A 136 7.54 9.66 4.01
N ALA A 137 6.35 9.33 3.48
CA ALA A 137 6.12 9.24 2.04
C ALA A 137 5.87 10.62 1.41
N ALA A 138 6.80 11.54 1.57
CA ALA A 138 6.71 12.95 1.16
C ALA A 138 7.39 13.24 -0.20
N GLY A 139 7.81 12.22 -0.96
CA GLY A 139 8.45 12.41 -2.27
C GLY A 139 9.90 12.90 -2.22
N GLU A 140 10.54 12.88 -1.06
CA GLU A 140 11.92 13.40 -0.89
C GLU A 140 12.92 12.69 -1.82
N GLY A 141 12.77 11.39 -2.06
CA GLY A 141 13.66 10.65 -2.96
C GLY A 141 13.56 11.11 -4.41
N VAL A 142 12.38 11.47 -4.87
CA VAL A 142 12.17 12.05 -6.20
C VAL A 142 12.89 13.40 -6.30
N ALA A 143 12.74 14.27 -5.30
CA ALA A 143 13.42 15.56 -5.24
C ALA A 143 14.94 15.42 -5.22
N LEU A 144 15.48 14.46 -4.45
CA LEU A 144 16.91 14.15 -4.42
C LEU A 144 17.43 13.67 -5.78
N ALA A 145 16.70 12.77 -6.44
CA ALA A 145 17.05 12.24 -7.75
C ALA A 145 17.04 13.33 -8.82
N TRP A 146 15.98 14.16 -8.85
CA TRP A 146 15.87 15.27 -9.78
C TRP A 146 16.99 16.31 -9.59
N SER A 147 17.28 16.69 -8.35
CA SER A 147 18.37 17.60 -8.03
C SER A 147 19.75 17.07 -8.43
N ALA A 148 19.88 15.74 -8.52
CA ALA A 148 21.09 15.06 -8.99
C ALA A 148 21.14 14.88 -10.52
N GLY A 149 20.14 15.36 -11.25
CA GLY A 149 20.09 15.29 -12.72
C GLY A 149 19.43 14.02 -13.28
N ALA A 150 18.70 13.26 -12.48
CA ALA A 150 17.94 12.10 -12.97
C ALA A 150 16.74 12.55 -13.81
N ALA A 151 16.41 11.77 -14.84
CA ALA A 151 15.15 11.94 -15.57
C ALA A 151 13.96 11.58 -14.67
N ILE A 152 12.91 12.36 -14.75
CA ILE A 152 11.67 12.18 -13.98
C ILE A 152 10.52 12.07 -14.99
N GLU A 153 9.66 11.10 -14.77
CA GLU A 153 8.44 10.88 -15.57
C GLU A 153 7.28 10.41 -14.70
N ASP A 154 6.05 10.51 -15.21
CA ASP A 154 4.82 9.94 -14.65
C ASP A 154 4.44 10.47 -13.25
N LEU A 155 4.90 11.68 -12.86
CA LEU A 155 4.60 12.26 -11.56
C LEU A 155 3.13 12.65 -11.37
N GLU A 156 2.37 12.78 -12.45
CA GLU A 156 0.93 13.03 -12.44
C GLU A 156 0.11 11.83 -11.99
N PHE A 157 0.67 10.62 -12.00
CA PHE A 157 -0.05 9.42 -11.60
C PHE A 157 -0.09 9.27 -10.09
N VAL A 158 -1.27 9.54 -9.53
CA VAL A 158 -1.59 9.32 -8.12
C VAL A 158 -2.76 8.37 -8.03
N GLN A 159 -2.57 7.24 -7.34
CA GLN A 159 -3.64 6.28 -7.11
C GLN A 159 -4.45 6.66 -5.88
N PHE A 160 -5.77 6.84 -6.05
CA PHE A 160 -6.71 6.95 -4.95
C PHE A 160 -7.19 5.56 -4.54
N HIS A 161 -7.09 5.25 -3.25
CA HIS A 161 -7.70 4.03 -2.71
C HIS A 161 -9.18 4.33 -2.40
N PRO A 162 -10.14 3.53 -2.90
CA PRO A 162 -11.55 3.84 -2.76
C PRO A 162 -12.09 3.68 -1.33
N THR A 163 -11.41 2.93 -0.48
CA THR A 163 -11.84 2.67 0.89
C THR A 163 -10.79 3.13 1.91
N ALA A 164 -11.02 4.31 2.47
CA ALA A 164 -10.29 4.83 3.61
C ALA A 164 -11.30 5.20 4.70
N LEU A 165 -11.06 4.75 5.93
CA LEU A 165 -11.90 5.12 7.06
C LEU A 165 -11.79 6.62 7.30
N LYS A 166 -12.93 7.31 7.20
CA LYS A 166 -13.05 8.73 7.44
C LYS A 166 -13.54 8.95 8.87
N LEU A 167 -12.76 9.66 9.64
CA LEU A 167 -13.08 10.01 11.03
C LEU A 167 -12.76 11.49 11.23
N PRO A 168 -13.61 12.23 11.97
CA PRO A 168 -13.26 13.58 12.37
C PRO A 168 -11.95 13.59 13.18
N ASP A 169 -11.07 14.53 12.85
CA ASP A 169 -9.82 14.79 13.58
C ASP A 169 -8.85 13.60 13.71
N ALA A 170 -9.00 12.57 12.87
CA ALA A 170 -8.11 11.43 12.82
C ALA A 170 -7.44 11.28 11.44
N PRO A 171 -6.20 10.75 11.38
CA PRO A 171 -5.58 10.40 10.12
C PRO A 171 -6.40 9.37 9.35
N CYS A 172 -6.44 9.48 8.03
CA CYS A 172 -7.07 8.48 7.18
C CYS A 172 -6.45 7.10 7.45
N PHE A 173 -7.29 6.11 7.68
CA PHE A 173 -6.87 4.74 7.89
C PHE A 173 -7.33 3.88 6.71
N LEU A 174 -6.41 3.12 6.12
CA LEU A 174 -6.71 2.26 4.97
C LEU A 174 -7.59 1.08 5.39
N ILE A 175 -8.75 0.95 4.76
CA ILE A 175 -9.54 -0.28 4.78
C ILE A 175 -9.10 -1.12 3.58
N SER A 176 -8.45 -2.25 3.85
CA SER A 176 -7.90 -3.13 2.81
C SER A 176 -8.97 -3.52 1.77
N GLU A 177 -8.57 -3.56 0.53
CA GLU A 177 -9.40 -4.03 -0.58
C GLU A 177 -9.84 -5.49 -0.42
N ALA A 178 -9.07 -6.30 0.32
CA ALA A 178 -9.42 -7.66 0.69
C ALA A 178 -10.76 -7.75 1.43
N VAL A 179 -11.18 -6.69 2.14
CA VAL A 179 -12.50 -6.64 2.82
C VAL A 179 -13.64 -6.77 1.78
N ARG A 180 -13.52 -6.06 0.64
CA ARG A 180 -14.47 -6.20 -0.46
C ARG A 180 -14.32 -7.54 -1.18
N GLY A 181 -13.08 -8.06 -1.27
CA GLY A 181 -12.81 -9.40 -1.78
C GLY A 181 -13.45 -10.52 -0.97
N GLU A 182 -13.64 -10.33 0.34
CA GLU A 182 -14.29 -11.28 1.24
C GLU A 182 -15.82 -11.08 1.33
N GLY A 183 -16.39 -10.08 0.62
CA GLY A 183 -17.84 -9.92 0.47
C GLY A 183 -18.43 -8.63 1.05
N ALA A 184 -17.65 -7.70 1.54
CA ALA A 184 -18.17 -6.39 1.91
C ALA A 184 -18.60 -5.59 0.68
N ARG A 185 -19.64 -4.76 0.83
CA ARG A 185 -20.26 -3.99 -0.22
C ARG A 185 -20.23 -2.50 0.07
N LEU A 186 -19.96 -1.70 -0.95
CA LEU A 186 -20.12 -0.26 -0.90
C LEU A 186 -21.61 0.08 -0.99
N VAL A 187 -22.08 0.90 -0.05
CA VAL A 187 -23.50 1.31 0.05
C VAL A 187 -23.63 2.80 0.27
N ASP A 188 -24.57 3.41 -0.41
CA ASP A 188 -24.95 4.81 -0.19
C ASP A 188 -25.91 4.97 1.00
N ALA A 189 -26.34 6.21 1.27
CA ALA A 189 -27.24 6.52 2.37
C ALA A 189 -28.63 5.81 2.27
N SER A 190 -29.00 5.34 1.08
CA SER A 190 -30.23 4.56 0.85
C SER A 190 -30.01 3.05 0.92
N GLY A 191 -28.78 2.59 1.14
CA GLY A 191 -28.40 1.16 1.12
C GLY A 191 -28.18 0.60 -0.29
N GLN A 192 -28.14 1.46 -1.32
CA GLN A 192 -27.89 1.03 -2.70
C GLN A 192 -26.39 1.05 -3.02
N SER A 193 -25.96 0.15 -3.91
CA SER A 193 -24.54 0.12 -4.31
C SER A 193 -24.25 1.19 -5.37
N PRO A 194 -23.35 2.15 -5.09
CA PRO A 194 -22.94 3.17 -6.06
C PRO A 194 -22.09 2.61 -7.21
N VAL A 195 -21.72 1.33 -7.15
CA VAL A 195 -20.83 0.66 -8.13
C VAL A 195 -21.56 -0.50 -8.86
N ALA A 196 -22.86 -0.65 -8.67
CA ALA A 196 -23.64 -1.76 -9.24
C ALA A 196 -23.50 -1.88 -10.77
N ASP A 197 -23.39 -0.75 -11.48
CA ASP A 197 -23.30 -0.69 -12.93
C ASP A 197 -21.86 -0.92 -13.46
N LEU A 198 -20.87 -1.01 -12.60
CA LEU A 198 -19.51 -1.28 -13.00
C LEU A 198 -19.29 -2.76 -13.28
N HIS A 199 -18.52 -3.07 -14.31
CA HIS A 199 -18.06 -4.44 -14.51
C HIS A 199 -17.16 -4.87 -13.35
N GLY A 200 -17.58 -5.86 -12.59
CA GLY A 200 -16.96 -6.30 -11.35
C GLY A 200 -17.49 -5.63 -10.07
N ALA A 201 -18.42 -4.67 -10.20
CA ALA A 201 -19.07 -3.99 -9.06
C ALA A 201 -18.06 -3.56 -7.98
N ASP A 202 -18.19 -4.08 -6.75
CA ASP A 202 -17.28 -3.79 -5.64
C ASP A 202 -15.81 -4.21 -5.90
N LEU A 203 -15.58 -5.11 -6.85
CA LEU A 203 -14.25 -5.57 -7.28
C LEU A 203 -13.77 -4.94 -8.59
N ALA A 204 -14.45 -3.92 -9.10
CA ALA A 204 -14.00 -3.15 -10.25
C ALA A 204 -12.65 -2.45 -9.98
N PRO A 205 -11.91 -2.03 -11.02
CA PRO A 205 -10.66 -1.29 -10.86
C PRO A 205 -10.82 -0.05 -9.97
N ARG A 206 -9.82 0.23 -9.15
CA ARG A 206 -9.84 1.30 -8.12
C ARG A 206 -10.22 2.67 -8.66
N ASP A 207 -9.75 3.03 -9.84
CA ASP A 207 -10.07 4.32 -10.47
C ASP A 207 -11.55 4.41 -10.84
N GLN A 208 -12.15 3.33 -11.34
CA GLN A 208 -13.58 3.28 -11.67
C GLN A 208 -14.42 3.37 -10.40
N VAL A 209 -14.09 2.59 -9.39
CA VAL A 209 -14.76 2.64 -8.07
C VAL A 209 -14.66 4.05 -7.49
N SER A 210 -13.46 4.63 -7.39
CA SER A 210 -13.26 5.96 -6.80
C SER A 210 -14.08 7.05 -7.52
N ARG A 211 -14.18 6.98 -8.86
CA ARG A 211 -14.99 7.93 -9.63
C ARG A 211 -16.50 7.73 -9.39
N ALA A 212 -16.96 6.49 -9.27
CA ALA A 212 -18.35 6.19 -8.96
C ALA A 212 -18.74 6.69 -7.58
N LEU A 213 -17.88 6.44 -6.55
CA LEU A 213 -18.10 6.95 -5.20
C LEU A 213 -18.16 8.49 -5.17
N LEU A 214 -17.19 9.15 -5.83
CA LEU A 214 -17.18 10.62 -5.89
C LEU A 214 -18.45 11.18 -6.56
N ARG A 215 -18.95 10.53 -7.60
CA ARG A 215 -20.20 10.93 -8.25
C ARG A 215 -21.38 10.79 -7.28
N CYS A 216 -21.52 9.63 -6.66
CA CYS A 216 -22.58 9.36 -5.69
C CYS A 216 -22.55 10.37 -4.53
N MET A 217 -21.38 10.61 -3.93
CA MET A 217 -21.23 11.60 -2.87
C MET A 217 -21.66 13.01 -3.29
N ARG A 218 -21.34 13.43 -4.52
CA ARG A 218 -21.78 14.74 -5.04
C ARG A 218 -23.29 14.82 -5.25
N GLU A 219 -23.89 13.76 -5.80
CA GLU A 219 -25.33 13.69 -6.06
C GLU A 219 -26.16 13.67 -4.77
N GLN A 220 -25.66 12.99 -3.75
CA GLN A 220 -26.32 12.87 -2.45
C GLN A 220 -25.91 13.95 -1.44
N HIS A 221 -25.02 14.90 -1.82
CA HIS A 221 -24.50 15.92 -0.94
C HIS A 221 -23.89 15.36 0.36
N THR A 222 -23.24 14.21 0.26
CA THR A 222 -22.52 13.58 1.38
C THR A 222 -21.01 13.58 1.13
N ASP A 223 -20.22 13.35 2.17
CA ASP A 223 -18.77 13.32 2.11
C ASP A 223 -18.19 11.93 2.42
N HIS A 224 -19.05 10.92 2.51
CA HIS A 224 -18.66 9.53 2.75
C HIS A 224 -19.65 8.55 2.10
N ILE A 225 -19.23 7.29 2.01
CA ILE A 225 -20.00 6.13 1.58
C ILE A 225 -19.83 5.05 2.63
N GLY A 226 -20.87 4.28 2.90
CA GLY A 226 -20.84 3.15 3.81
C GLY A 226 -20.12 1.94 3.22
N LEU A 227 -19.53 1.12 4.08
CA LEU A 227 -18.98 -0.18 3.73
C LEU A 227 -19.66 -1.25 4.58
N ASP A 228 -20.64 -1.91 3.99
CA ASP A 228 -21.44 -2.95 4.62
C ASP A 228 -20.67 -4.29 4.68
N TRP A 229 -20.46 -4.80 5.88
CA TRP A 229 -19.76 -6.06 6.15
C TRP A 229 -20.73 -7.24 6.38
N SER A 230 -22.03 -7.06 6.23
CA SER A 230 -23.03 -8.10 6.50
C SER A 230 -22.83 -9.37 5.64
N GLY A 231 -22.17 -9.25 4.49
CA GLY A 231 -21.78 -10.37 3.63
C GLY A 231 -20.62 -11.21 4.15
N ILE A 232 -19.92 -10.76 5.21
CA ILE A 232 -18.74 -11.46 5.77
C ILE A 232 -19.14 -12.12 7.10
N PRO A 233 -19.02 -13.47 7.25
CA PRO A 233 -19.25 -14.12 8.54
C PRO A 233 -18.35 -13.53 9.64
N ARG A 234 -18.94 -13.27 10.81
CA ARG A 234 -18.25 -12.63 11.95
C ARG A 234 -16.91 -13.29 12.27
N GLU A 235 -16.87 -14.62 12.39
CA GLU A 235 -15.66 -15.37 12.67
C GLU A 235 -14.57 -15.15 11.58
N GLN A 236 -14.98 -15.08 10.33
CA GLN A 236 -14.09 -14.80 9.21
C GLN A 236 -13.54 -13.36 9.28
N ALA A 237 -14.40 -12.37 9.54
CA ALA A 237 -14.00 -10.98 9.71
C ALA A 237 -12.98 -10.80 10.85
N GLU A 238 -13.26 -11.38 12.01
CA GLU A 238 -12.39 -11.32 13.19
C GLU A 238 -11.03 -12.00 12.97
N ARG A 239 -11.00 -13.09 12.21
CA ARG A 239 -9.76 -13.78 11.86
C ARG A 239 -8.94 -13.03 10.80
N ARG A 240 -9.62 -12.48 9.77
CA ARG A 240 -8.97 -11.90 8.60
C ARG A 240 -8.58 -10.44 8.79
N PHE A 241 -9.35 -9.66 9.55
CA PHE A 241 -9.23 -8.21 9.63
C PHE A 241 -9.13 -7.68 11.07
N PRO A 242 -8.29 -8.31 11.92
CA PRO A 242 -8.20 -7.93 13.34
C PRO A 242 -7.72 -6.49 13.54
N THR A 243 -6.80 -5.99 12.71
CA THR A 243 -6.26 -4.64 12.81
C THR A 243 -7.30 -3.59 12.42
N ILE A 244 -8.08 -3.84 11.36
CA ILE A 244 -9.14 -2.94 10.93
C ILE A 244 -10.24 -2.88 11.99
N LEU A 245 -10.67 -4.03 12.49
CA LEU A 245 -11.70 -4.11 13.54
C LEU A 245 -11.24 -3.41 14.83
N GLU A 246 -9.99 -3.60 15.23
CA GLU A 246 -9.43 -2.91 16.38
C GLU A 246 -9.41 -1.39 16.18
N ARG A 247 -9.02 -0.94 14.98
CA ARG A 247 -9.03 0.49 14.64
C ARG A 247 -10.44 1.07 14.70
N CYS A 248 -11.43 0.37 14.18
CA CYS A 248 -12.84 0.77 14.27
C CYS A 248 -13.31 0.87 15.73
N ARG A 249 -13.01 -0.14 16.56
CA ARG A 249 -13.36 -0.14 17.99
C ARG A 249 -12.77 1.03 18.76
N GLN A 250 -11.52 1.41 18.48
CA GLN A 250 -10.87 2.58 19.07
C GLN A 250 -11.64 3.89 18.84
N HIS A 251 -12.48 3.92 17.81
CA HIS A 251 -13.33 5.05 17.45
C HIS A 251 -14.82 4.79 17.65
N ASN A 252 -15.17 3.80 18.47
CA ASN A 252 -16.56 3.41 18.78
C ASN A 252 -17.38 3.00 17.54
N LEU A 253 -16.73 2.47 16.51
CA LEU A 253 -17.36 1.91 15.33
C LEU A 253 -17.36 0.39 15.38
N ASN A 254 -18.47 -0.23 14.99
CA ASN A 254 -18.57 -1.67 14.84
C ASN A 254 -19.04 -2.03 13.41
N PRO A 255 -18.13 -2.26 12.46
CA PRO A 255 -18.49 -2.53 11.08
C PRO A 255 -19.25 -3.86 10.88
N LEU A 256 -19.33 -4.72 11.92
CA LEU A 256 -20.12 -5.95 11.92
C LEU A 256 -21.59 -5.71 12.30
N GLU A 257 -21.95 -4.51 12.70
CA GLU A 257 -23.33 -4.14 13.12
C GLU A 257 -23.92 -3.00 12.29
N GLN A 258 -23.06 -2.17 11.71
CA GLN A 258 -23.46 -1.03 10.90
C GLN A 258 -22.43 -0.75 9.80
N PRO A 259 -22.86 -0.30 8.60
CA PRO A 259 -21.97 0.08 7.52
C PRO A 259 -21.08 1.27 7.84
#